data_32af908cb0e527a5423b165a59cff5b1
#
_entry.id   32af908cb0e527a5423b165a59cff5b1
#
_cell.length_a   1.000
_cell.length_b   1.000
_cell.length_c   1.000
_cell.angle_alpha   90.00
_cell.angle_beta   90.00
_cell.angle_gamma   90.00
#
_symmetry.space_group_name_H-M   'P 1'
#
loop_
_entity.id
_entity.type
_entity.pdbx_description
1 polymer ?
#
loop_
_entity_poly.entity_id
_entity_poly.type
_entity_poly.pdbx_seq_one_letter_code
_entity_poly.pdbx_strand_id
1 'polypeptide(L)'
;AFILPPKQDEQLRVGLLVPLTGAYAGLGDEIRRGAEMALFQAENRNVKLLFLDTVGGEKAADAALTGVENNVDIFIGPLFTPAVLAARSVAAQNQIPMLLLSNNRAVVAPDSWLLGYLPEQQLDGLLGHAVGLGKSKFAIIAQDAAFGQRLLAHATSRLDEFGLQPEAVRILTDAEANDENSL
;
A
#
# COMPACT_ATOMS: atom_id res chain seq x y z
N ALA A 1 8.16 11.37 16.80
CA ALA A 1 7.76 11.99 15.55
C ALA A 1 9.03 12.27 14.74
N PHE A 2 9.17 11.68 13.58
CA PHE A 2 10.27 11.99 12.67
C PHE A 2 9.94 13.33 11.99
N ILE A 3 10.69 14.35 12.29
CA ILE A 3 10.59 15.66 11.64
C ILE A 3 11.83 15.76 10.76
N LEU A 4 11.66 15.78 9.45
CA LEU A 4 12.73 16.16 8.54
C LEU A 4 13.19 17.58 8.94
N PRO A 5 14.48 17.79 9.21
CA PRO A 5 14.96 19.13 9.50
C PRO A 5 14.70 20.04 8.30
N PRO A 6 14.24 21.28 8.52
CA PRO A 6 14.03 22.20 7.42
C PRO A 6 15.39 22.52 6.78
N LYS A 7 15.59 22.00 5.57
CA LYS A 7 16.68 22.45 4.70
C LYS A 7 16.27 23.82 4.16
N GLN A 8 16.89 24.87 4.65
CA GLN A 8 16.46 26.25 4.38
C GLN A 8 16.65 26.71 2.93
N ASP A 9 17.47 26.02 2.09
CA ASP A 9 17.74 26.39 0.70
C ASP A 9 17.93 25.19 -0.26
N GLU A 10 17.72 23.95 0.20
CA GLU A 10 17.87 22.78 -0.66
C GLU A 10 16.52 22.19 -1.06
N GLN A 11 16.44 21.82 -2.33
CA GLN A 11 15.28 21.15 -2.90
C GLN A 11 15.10 19.76 -2.28
N LEU A 12 13.93 19.47 -1.69
CA LEU A 12 13.56 18.14 -1.18
C LEU A 12 13.51 17.14 -2.34
N ARG A 13 14.32 16.10 -2.27
CA ARG A 13 14.38 15.05 -3.29
C ARG A 13 13.54 13.86 -2.85
N VAL A 14 12.47 13.60 -3.56
CA VAL A 14 11.52 12.52 -3.31
C VAL A 14 11.74 11.41 -4.31
N GLY A 15 12.12 10.23 -3.86
CA GLY A 15 12.21 9.03 -4.70
C GLY A 15 10.88 8.30 -4.74
N LEU A 16 10.25 8.23 -5.91
CA LEU A 16 8.99 7.52 -6.11
C LEU A 16 9.27 6.11 -6.64
N LEU A 17 9.13 5.10 -5.76
CA LEU A 17 9.36 3.68 -6.05
C LEU A 17 8.07 3.06 -6.59
N VAL A 18 7.97 2.92 -7.91
CA VAL A 18 6.76 2.44 -8.59
C VAL A 18 7.10 1.51 -9.76
N PRO A 19 6.23 0.59 -10.15
CA PRO A 19 6.46 -0.30 -11.29
C PRO A 19 6.20 0.45 -12.61
N LEU A 20 7.22 1.08 -13.18
CA LEU A 20 7.08 1.82 -14.45
C LEU A 20 7.19 0.92 -15.68
N THR A 21 7.71 -0.30 -15.50
CA THR A 21 7.79 -1.34 -16.53
C THR A 21 7.23 -2.67 -16.04
N GLY A 22 7.06 -3.66 -16.93
CA GLY A 22 6.52 -4.97 -16.59
C GLY A 22 4.99 -5.00 -16.50
N ALA A 23 4.46 -6.04 -15.86
CA ALA A 23 3.02 -6.34 -15.82
C ALA A 23 2.16 -5.24 -15.15
N TYR A 24 2.75 -4.44 -14.28
CA TYR A 24 2.08 -3.39 -13.50
C TYR A 24 2.40 -1.98 -13.98
N ALA A 25 2.97 -1.83 -15.18
CA ALA A 25 3.41 -0.52 -15.71
C ALA A 25 2.26 0.51 -15.78
N GLY A 26 1.04 0.07 -16.11
CA GLY A 26 -0.14 0.95 -16.13
C GLY A 26 -0.43 1.58 -14.77
N LEU A 27 -0.39 0.78 -13.70
CA LEU A 27 -0.57 1.26 -12.33
C LEU A 27 0.55 2.23 -11.91
N GLY A 28 1.79 1.90 -12.25
CA GLY A 28 2.94 2.78 -11.98
C GLY A 28 2.83 4.13 -12.70
N ASP A 29 2.35 4.13 -13.95
CA ASP A 29 2.16 5.35 -14.73
C ASP A 29 1.03 6.23 -14.17
N GLU A 30 -0.06 5.64 -13.68
CA GLU A 30 -1.13 6.37 -13.00
C GLU A 30 -0.63 7.07 -11.74
N ILE A 31 0.16 6.37 -10.91
CA ILE A 31 0.75 6.96 -9.69
C ILE A 31 1.74 8.07 -10.07
N ARG A 32 2.57 7.86 -11.07
CA ARG A 32 3.51 8.87 -11.59
C ARG A 32 2.77 10.13 -12.00
N ARG A 33 1.73 10.01 -12.84
CA ARG A 33 0.91 11.14 -13.29
C ARG A 33 0.23 11.86 -12.12
N GLY A 34 -0.29 11.11 -11.15
CA GLY A 34 -0.87 11.69 -9.94
C GLY A 34 0.13 12.52 -9.13
N ALA A 35 1.35 12.02 -8.96
CA ALA A 35 2.42 12.73 -8.27
C ALA A 35 2.87 13.98 -9.01
N GLU A 36 3.03 13.90 -10.34
CA GLU A 36 3.35 15.06 -11.21
C GLU A 36 2.25 16.13 -11.13
N MET A 37 0.99 15.72 -11.19
CA MET A 37 -0.16 16.64 -11.08
C MET A 37 -0.24 17.30 -9.70
N ALA A 38 -0.03 16.54 -8.63
CA ALA A 38 -0.01 17.08 -7.27
C ALA A 38 1.12 18.11 -7.08
N LEU A 39 2.31 17.82 -7.62
CA LEU A 39 3.44 18.76 -7.59
C LEU A 39 3.14 20.04 -8.36
N PHE A 40 2.52 19.91 -9.53
CA PHE A 40 2.11 21.05 -10.37
C PHE A 40 1.07 21.92 -9.67
N GLN A 41 0.04 21.29 -9.05
CA GLN A 41 -1.02 22.01 -8.33
C GLN A 41 -0.52 22.69 -7.05
N ALA A 42 0.45 22.09 -6.38
CA ALA A 42 1.03 22.65 -5.15
C ALA A 42 1.91 23.87 -5.42
N GLU A 43 2.23 24.17 -6.69
CA GLU A 43 3.16 25.25 -7.10
C GLU A 43 4.51 25.23 -6.34
N ASN A 44 4.86 24.07 -5.79
CA ASN A 44 6.01 23.90 -4.92
C ASN A 44 7.27 23.60 -5.74
N ARG A 45 8.12 24.61 -5.91
CA ARG A 45 9.39 24.50 -6.65
C ARG A 45 10.53 23.88 -5.84
N ASN A 46 10.31 23.66 -4.54
CA ASN A 46 11.32 23.12 -3.64
C ASN A 46 11.27 21.60 -3.52
N VAL A 47 10.44 20.91 -4.30
CA VAL A 47 10.35 19.46 -4.38
C VAL A 47 10.81 18.98 -5.75
N LYS A 48 11.68 17.97 -5.76
CA LYS A 48 12.11 17.26 -6.96
C LYS A 48 11.68 15.80 -6.86
N LEU A 49 10.90 15.34 -7.83
CA LEU A 49 10.53 13.93 -7.96
C LEU A 49 11.60 13.19 -8.77
N LEU A 50 12.02 12.03 -8.26
CA LEU A 50 12.84 11.05 -8.97
C LEU A 50 12.02 9.77 -9.10
N PHE A 51 11.71 9.39 -10.33
CA PHE A 51 10.96 8.16 -10.61
C PHE A 51 11.91 6.97 -10.67
N LEU A 52 11.65 5.94 -9.86
CA LEU A 52 12.51 4.78 -9.63
C LEU A 52 11.70 3.52 -9.95
N ASP A 53 12.06 2.85 -11.06
CA ASP A 53 11.33 1.70 -11.55
C ASP A 53 11.61 0.44 -10.73
N THR A 54 10.56 -0.13 -10.13
CA THR A 54 10.63 -1.36 -9.35
C THR A 54 10.33 -2.63 -10.15
N VAL A 55 9.90 -2.51 -11.40
CA VAL A 55 9.56 -3.65 -12.31
C VAL A 55 8.69 -4.71 -11.59
N GLY A 56 7.53 -4.30 -11.06
CA GLY A 56 6.67 -5.22 -10.30
C GLY A 56 7.18 -5.60 -8.91
N GLY A 57 8.39 -5.23 -8.54
CA GLY A 57 9.00 -5.50 -7.24
C GLY A 57 10.39 -6.14 -7.32
N GLU A 58 10.72 -6.79 -8.42
CA GLU A 58 11.98 -7.53 -8.60
C GLU A 58 13.21 -6.60 -8.54
N LYS A 59 13.05 -5.35 -8.94
CA LYS A 59 14.08 -4.32 -8.95
C LYS A 59 13.99 -3.30 -7.81
N ALA A 60 13.16 -3.56 -6.81
CA ALA A 60 12.90 -2.59 -5.75
C ALA A 60 14.15 -2.22 -4.92
N ALA A 61 15.06 -3.16 -4.68
CA ALA A 61 16.33 -2.90 -4.00
C ALA A 61 17.26 -2.05 -4.88
N ASP A 62 17.40 -2.38 -6.16
CA ASP A 62 18.25 -1.65 -7.11
C ASP A 62 17.70 -0.22 -7.32
N ALA A 63 16.37 -0.07 -7.42
CA ALA A 63 15.71 1.22 -7.51
C ALA A 63 15.97 2.08 -6.26
N ALA A 64 15.90 1.48 -5.07
CA ALA A 64 16.22 2.19 -3.83
C ALA A 64 17.71 2.60 -3.77
N LEU A 65 18.65 1.74 -4.20
CA LEU A 65 20.07 2.11 -4.32
C LEU A 65 20.28 3.27 -5.28
N THR A 66 19.63 3.26 -6.44
CA THR A 66 19.66 4.40 -7.37
C THR A 66 19.15 5.69 -6.71
N GLY A 67 18.13 5.59 -5.85
CA GLY A 67 17.64 6.72 -5.06
C GLY A 67 18.69 7.25 -4.09
N VAL A 68 19.39 6.36 -3.37
CA VAL A 68 20.50 6.72 -2.45
C VAL A 68 21.61 7.46 -3.22
N GLU A 69 22.05 6.93 -4.35
CA GLU A 69 23.09 7.54 -5.20
C GLU A 69 22.70 8.94 -5.70
N ASN A 70 21.39 9.19 -5.86
CA ASN A 70 20.85 10.50 -6.27
C ASN A 70 20.48 11.40 -5.09
N ASN A 71 20.90 11.04 -3.86
CA ASN A 71 20.65 11.79 -2.62
C ASN A 71 19.16 12.06 -2.37
N VAL A 72 18.32 11.03 -2.48
CA VAL A 72 16.91 11.09 -2.12
C VAL A 72 16.78 11.29 -0.61
N ASP A 73 15.92 12.22 -0.19
CA ASP A 73 15.66 12.53 1.22
C ASP A 73 14.55 11.65 1.81
N ILE A 74 13.62 11.19 0.98
CA ILE A 74 12.49 10.34 1.37
C ILE A 74 12.03 9.49 0.19
N PHE A 75 11.63 8.24 0.45
CA PHE A 75 10.97 7.40 -0.53
C PHE A 75 9.46 7.42 -0.36
N ILE A 76 8.72 7.43 -1.47
CA ILE A 76 7.28 7.14 -1.55
C ILE A 76 7.11 5.85 -2.35
N GLY A 77 6.33 4.91 -1.81
CA GLY A 77 6.27 3.54 -2.30
C GLY A 77 7.23 2.62 -1.53
N PRO A 78 7.43 1.37 -2.00
CA PRO A 78 6.69 0.72 -3.08
C PRO A 78 5.26 0.30 -2.67
N LEU A 79 4.57 -0.43 -3.62
CA LEU A 79 3.19 -0.88 -3.42
C LEU A 79 3.15 -2.30 -2.81
N PHE A 80 3.90 -3.21 -3.40
CA PHE A 80 3.81 -4.64 -3.10
C PHE A 80 4.69 -5.04 -1.93
N THR A 81 4.20 -5.91 -1.04
CA THR A 81 4.90 -6.36 0.16
C THR A 81 6.35 -6.85 -0.11
N PRO A 82 6.64 -7.70 -1.10
CA PRO A 82 8.01 -8.12 -1.39
C PRO A 82 8.92 -6.94 -1.78
N ALA A 83 8.39 -6.01 -2.59
CA ALA A 83 9.11 -4.80 -2.99
C ALA A 83 9.42 -3.90 -1.80
N VAL A 84 8.46 -3.74 -0.87
CA VAL A 84 8.66 -2.96 0.37
C VAL A 84 9.79 -3.56 1.19
N LEU A 85 9.80 -4.87 1.41
CA LEU A 85 10.84 -5.53 2.21
C LEU A 85 12.24 -5.36 1.58
N ALA A 86 12.34 -5.46 0.25
CA ALA A 86 13.59 -5.30 -0.47
C ALA A 86 14.09 -3.83 -0.42
N ALA A 87 13.25 -2.86 -0.76
CA ALA A 87 13.62 -1.45 -0.76
C ALA A 87 13.92 -0.92 0.66
N ARG A 88 13.15 -1.37 1.68
CA ARG A 88 13.35 -0.97 3.08
C ARG A 88 14.71 -1.37 3.62
N SER A 89 15.24 -2.53 3.24
CA SER A 89 16.58 -2.94 3.65
C SER A 89 17.63 -1.92 3.24
N VAL A 90 17.53 -1.38 2.02
CA VAL A 90 18.41 -0.34 1.49
C VAL A 90 18.16 1.00 2.18
N ALA A 91 16.91 1.41 2.28
CA ALA A 91 16.52 2.69 2.88
C ALA A 91 16.97 2.81 4.36
N ALA A 92 16.75 1.74 5.16
CA ALA A 92 17.14 1.69 6.57
C ALA A 92 18.66 1.80 6.77
N GLN A 93 19.46 1.11 5.94
CA GLN A 93 20.93 1.21 5.99
C GLN A 93 21.44 2.63 5.70
N ASN A 94 20.68 3.40 4.92
CA ASN A 94 21.03 4.77 4.55
C ASN A 94 20.22 5.83 5.33
N GLN A 95 19.44 5.42 6.33
CA GLN A 95 18.62 6.29 7.18
C GLN A 95 17.61 7.15 6.40
N ILE A 96 17.12 6.66 5.26
CA ILE A 96 16.13 7.34 4.43
C ILE A 96 14.73 6.86 4.82
N PRO A 97 13.83 7.76 5.27
CA PRO A 97 12.46 7.41 5.62
C PRO A 97 11.62 6.99 4.43
N MET A 98 10.57 6.18 4.68
CA MET A 98 9.70 5.68 3.63
C MET A 98 8.22 5.95 3.93
N LEU A 99 7.47 6.45 2.95
CA LEU A 99 6.01 6.46 2.92
C LEU A 99 5.52 5.34 1.99
N LEU A 100 5.08 4.24 2.58
CA LEU A 100 4.72 3.03 1.83
C LEU A 100 3.31 3.14 1.24
N LEU A 101 3.16 2.80 -0.04
CA LEU A 101 1.86 2.72 -0.72
C LEU A 101 1.22 1.31 -0.57
N SER A 102 1.72 0.52 0.36
CA SER A 102 1.22 -0.83 0.63
C SER A 102 -0.07 -0.80 1.46
N ASN A 103 -0.92 -1.79 1.24
CA ASN A 103 -2.10 -2.05 2.06
C ASN A 103 -1.86 -3.13 3.15
N ASN A 104 -0.61 -3.51 3.38
CA ASN A 104 -0.24 -4.52 4.38
C ASN A 104 0.41 -3.86 5.59
N ARG A 105 -0.29 -3.87 6.73
CA ARG A 105 0.20 -3.31 7.99
C ARG A 105 1.48 -3.99 8.51
N ALA A 106 1.71 -5.25 8.17
CA ALA A 106 2.86 -6.02 8.65
C ALA A 106 4.22 -5.51 8.12
N VAL A 107 4.21 -4.62 7.10
CA VAL A 107 5.46 -4.05 6.56
C VAL A 107 5.91 -2.76 7.24
N VAL A 108 5.15 -2.25 8.21
CA VAL A 108 5.52 -1.02 8.95
C VAL A 108 6.74 -1.27 9.83
N ALA A 109 7.63 -0.30 9.89
CA ALA A 109 8.82 -0.28 10.72
C ALA A 109 9.02 1.13 11.33
N PRO A 110 9.94 1.34 12.26
CA PRO A 110 10.12 2.65 12.93
C PRO A 110 10.40 3.82 11.98
N ASP A 111 10.98 3.54 10.81
CA ASP A 111 11.39 4.50 9.77
C ASP A 111 10.50 4.45 8.52
N SER A 112 9.36 3.75 8.61
CA SER A 112 8.43 3.60 7.49
C SER A 112 6.97 3.70 7.93
N TRP A 113 6.17 4.45 7.18
CA TRP A 113 4.76 4.69 7.46
C TRP A 113 3.90 4.26 6.27
N LEU A 114 2.68 3.79 6.53
CA LEU A 114 1.71 3.52 5.48
C LEU A 114 1.00 4.80 5.06
N LEU A 115 0.99 5.04 3.76
CA LEU A 115 0.19 6.05 3.11
C LEU A 115 -0.86 5.34 2.25
N GLY A 116 -2.07 5.19 2.77
CA GLY A 116 -3.15 4.52 2.06
C GLY A 116 -4.25 4.04 2.99
N TYR A 117 -5.29 3.52 2.38
CA TYR A 117 -6.42 2.93 3.10
C TYR A 117 -6.10 1.48 3.46
N LEU A 118 -6.28 1.14 4.73
CA LEU A 118 -6.20 -0.23 5.18
C LEU A 118 -7.55 -0.92 4.94
N PRO A 119 -7.59 -2.00 4.17
CA PRO A 119 -8.84 -2.73 3.92
C PRO A 119 -9.52 -3.22 5.18
N GLU A 120 -8.75 -3.57 6.21
CA GLU A 120 -9.27 -3.98 7.52
C GLU A 120 -10.07 -2.84 8.18
N GLN A 121 -9.60 -1.60 8.12
CA GLN A 121 -10.33 -0.44 8.67
C GLN A 121 -11.62 -0.14 7.91
N GLN A 122 -11.62 -0.33 6.58
CA GLN A 122 -12.83 -0.19 5.78
C GLN A 122 -13.86 -1.26 6.16
N LEU A 123 -13.39 -2.49 6.35
CA LEU A 123 -14.22 -3.60 6.78
C LEU A 123 -14.78 -3.40 8.19
N ASP A 124 -13.99 -2.88 9.13
CA ASP A 124 -14.46 -2.48 10.47
C ASP A 124 -15.59 -1.47 10.42
N GLY A 125 -15.43 -0.44 9.58
CA GLY A 125 -16.45 0.58 9.37
C GLY A 125 -17.74 0.01 8.78
N LEU A 126 -17.62 -0.85 7.77
CA LEU A 126 -18.75 -1.51 7.11
C LEU A 126 -19.52 -2.43 8.06
N LEU A 127 -18.81 -3.33 8.75
CA LEU A 127 -19.42 -4.27 9.69
C LEU A 127 -20.04 -3.53 10.88
N GLY A 128 -19.33 -2.56 11.47
CA GLY A 128 -19.86 -1.76 12.56
C GLY A 128 -21.13 -0.99 12.18
N HIS A 129 -21.16 -0.43 10.98
CA HIS A 129 -22.37 0.25 10.47
C HIS A 129 -23.52 -0.73 10.26
N ALA A 130 -23.29 -1.88 9.64
CA ALA A 130 -24.32 -2.89 9.40
C ALA A 130 -24.92 -3.41 10.73
N VAL A 131 -24.06 -3.74 11.71
CA VAL A 131 -24.50 -4.16 13.04
C VAL A 131 -25.28 -3.04 13.74
N GLY A 132 -24.83 -1.78 13.64
CA GLY A 132 -25.55 -0.61 14.17
C GLY A 132 -26.95 -0.42 13.57
N LEU A 133 -27.19 -0.90 12.33
CA LEU A 133 -28.49 -0.97 11.67
C LEU A 133 -29.31 -2.23 12.06
N GLY A 134 -28.86 -3.01 13.05
CA GLY A 134 -29.54 -4.21 13.51
C GLY A 134 -29.36 -5.44 12.60
N LYS A 135 -28.38 -5.41 11.68
CA LYS A 135 -28.06 -6.59 10.85
C LYS A 135 -27.29 -7.61 11.71
N SER A 136 -27.76 -8.86 11.69
CA SER A 136 -27.16 -9.96 12.48
C SER A 136 -26.77 -11.18 11.64
N LYS A 137 -27.09 -11.18 10.34
CA LYS A 137 -26.83 -12.29 9.43
C LYS A 137 -25.85 -11.84 8.37
N PHE A 138 -24.69 -12.49 8.34
CA PHE A 138 -23.59 -12.14 7.43
C PHE A 138 -23.17 -13.38 6.62
N ALA A 139 -22.98 -13.18 5.33
CA ALA A 139 -22.26 -14.11 4.48
C ALA A 139 -20.98 -13.45 3.98
N ILE A 140 -19.88 -14.18 3.95
CA ILE A 140 -18.59 -13.69 3.50
C ILE A 140 -18.17 -14.46 2.26
N ILE A 141 -17.84 -13.72 1.21
CA ILE A 141 -17.20 -14.27 0.00
C ILE A 141 -15.79 -13.69 -0.06
N ALA A 142 -14.79 -14.56 -0.12
CA ALA A 142 -13.38 -14.18 -0.16
C ALA A 142 -12.67 -14.87 -1.32
N GLN A 143 -11.68 -14.23 -1.90
CA GLN A 143 -10.81 -14.84 -2.89
C GLN A 143 -9.78 -15.75 -2.21
N ASP A 144 -9.47 -16.89 -2.83
CA ASP A 144 -8.42 -17.81 -2.36
C ASP A 144 -7.01 -17.27 -2.66
N ALA A 145 -6.67 -16.22 -1.96
CA ALA A 145 -5.38 -15.55 -2.03
C ALA A 145 -5.01 -15.00 -0.65
N ALA A 146 -3.74 -14.75 -0.40
CA ALA A 146 -3.26 -14.24 0.90
C ALA A 146 -4.01 -12.98 1.36
N PHE A 147 -4.40 -12.11 0.45
CA PHE A 147 -5.19 -10.92 0.73
C PHE A 147 -6.62 -11.27 1.20
N GLY A 148 -7.32 -12.13 0.45
CA GLY A 148 -8.68 -12.56 0.77
C GLY A 148 -8.75 -13.33 2.08
N GLN A 149 -7.81 -14.25 2.32
CA GLN A 149 -7.71 -15.02 3.56
C GLN A 149 -7.46 -14.11 4.78
N ARG A 150 -6.59 -13.10 4.64
CA ARG A 150 -6.33 -12.11 5.70
C ARG A 150 -7.59 -11.32 6.05
N LEU A 151 -8.33 -10.85 5.05
CA LEU A 151 -9.57 -10.10 5.27
C LEU A 151 -10.70 -10.97 5.81
N LEU A 152 -10.79 -12.22 5.38
CA LEU A 152 -11.74 -13.19 5.94
C LEU A 152 -11.49 -13.43 7.43
N ALA A 153 -10.24 -13.65 7.82
CA ALA A 153 -9.86 -13.82 9.22
C ALA A 153 -10.21 -12.57 10.06
N HIS A 154 -9.91 -11.37 9.51
CA HIS A 154 -10.24 -10.11 10.17
C HIS A 154 -11.75 -9.91 10.30
N ALA A 155 -12.54 -10.16 9.25
CA ALA A 155 -14.00 -10.04 9.27
C ALA A 155 -14.63 -10.99 10.30
N THR A 156 -14.17 -12.24 10.34
CA THR A 156 -14.65 -13.23 11.31
C THR A 156 -14.36 -12.80 12.74
N SER A 157 -13.13 -12.35 13.02
CA SER A 157 -12.75 -11.82 14.33
C SER A 157 -13.60 -10.61 14.72
N ARG A 158 -13.86 -9.71 13.78
CA ARG A 158 -14.65 -8.51 14.03
C ARG A 158 -16.12 -8.82 14.30
N LEU A 159 -16.71 -9.79 13.59
CA LEU A 159 -18.06 -10.28 13.87
C LEU A 159 -18.15 -10.95 15.26
N ASP A 160 -17.13 -11.71 15.64
CA ASP A 160 -17.06 -12.36 16.96
C ASP A 160 -17.05 -11.33 18.11
N GLU A 161 -16.38 -10.19 17.95
CA GLU A 161 -16.42 -9.07 18.90
C GLU A 161 -17.84 -8.50 19.10
N PHE A 162 -18.71 -8.63 18.09
CA PHE A 162 -20.13 -8.27 18.18
C PHE A 162 -21.02 -9.43 18.69
N GLY A 163 -20.43 -10.58 19.03
CA GLY A 163 -21.17 -11.79 19.42
C GLY A 163 -21.86 -12.47 18.24
N LEU A 164 -21.39 -12.24 17.01
CA LEU A 164 -21.94 -12.77 15.77
C LEU A 164 -20.96 -13.70 15.08
N GLN A 165 -21.48 -14.60 14.26
CA GLN A 165 -20.69 -15.45 13.38
C GLN A 165 -21.24 -15.36 11.97
N PRO A 166 -20.39 -15.51 10.92
CA PRO A 166 -20.90 -15.57 9.56
C PRO A 166 -21.78 -16.82 9.38
N GLU A 167 -22.98 -16.66 8.80
CA GLU A 167 -23.86 -17.78 8.48
C GLU A 167 -23.32 -18.64 7.31
N ALA A 168 -22.54 -18.02 6.43
CA ALA A 168 -21.89 -18.71 5.31
C ALA A 168 -20.55 -18.05 4.99
N VAL A 169 -19.58 -18.88 4.63
CA VAL A 169 -18.28 -18.43 4.09
C VAL A 169 -18.03 -19.21 2.81
N ARG A 170 -17.73 -18.48 1.74
CA ARG A 170 -17.32 -19.06 0.46
C ARG A 170 -15.97 -18.47 0.04
N ILE A 171 -15.04 -19.35 -0.26
CA ILE A 171 -13.73 -18.98 -0.79
C ILE A 171 -13.74 -19.32 -2.28
N LEU A 172 -13.48 -18.33 -3.13
CA LEU A 172 -13.47 -18.46 -4.58
C LEU A 172 -12.03 -18.53 -5.08
N THR A 173 -11.75 -19.50 -5.91
CA THR A 173 -10.51 -19.55 -6.70
C THR A 173 -10.50 -18.44 -7.75
N ASP A 174 -9.33 -18.11 -8.32
CA ASP A 174 -9.22 -17.11 -9.39
C ASP A 174 -10.10 -17.44 -10.59
N ALA A 175 -10.25 -18.73 -10.92
CA ALA A 175 -11.12 -19.19 -12.01
C ALA A 175 -12.59 -18.94 -11.70
N GLU A 176 -13.06 -19.24 -10.49
CA GLU A 176 -14.44 -19.01 -10.05
C GLU A 176 -14.76 -17.53 -9.90
N ALA A 177 -13.80 -16.73 -9.43
CA ALA A 177 -13.98 -15.27 -9.26
C ALA A 177 -14.17 -14.55 -10.62
N ASN A 178 -13.64 -15.09 -11.70
CA ASN A 178 -13.77 -14.55 -13.07
C ASN A 178 -14.92 -15.19 -13.88
N ASP A 179 -15.63 -16.17 -13.34
CA ASP A 179 -16.80 -16.79 -14.01
C ASP A 179 -18.08 -16.07 -13.57
N GLU A 180 -18.75 -15.40 -14.50
CA GLU A 180 -20.01 -14.68 -14.26
C GLU A 180 -21.15 -15.59 -13.73
N ASN A 181 -21.03 -16.92 -13.87
CA ASN A 181 -22.00 -17.89 -13.39
C ASN A 181 -21.63 -18.53 -12.03
N SER A 182 -20.55 -18.08 -11.40
CA SER A 182 -20.03 -18.68 -10.15
C SER A 182 -20.71 -18.16 -8.87
N LEU A 183 -21.50 -17.12 -8.96
CA LEU A 183 -22.27 -16.49 -7.89
C LEU A 183 -23.73 -16.91 -7.97
#